data_3cc35eaef5663e41f9f1318c866658d9
#
_entry.id   3cc35eaef5663e41f9f1318c866658d9
#
_cell.length_a   1.000
_cell.length_b   1.000
_cell.length_c   1.000
_cell.angle_alpha   90.00
_cell.angle_beta   90.00
_cell.angle_gamma   90.00
#
_symmetry.space_group_name_H-M   'P 1'
#
loop_
_entity.id
_entity.type
_entity.pdbx_description
1 polymer ?
#
loop_
_entity_poly.entity_id
_entity_poly.type
_entity_poly.pdbx_seq_one_letter_code
_entity_poly.pdbx_strand_id
1 'polypeptide(L)'
;MRGLDDSLNDTLRDAVEHHGGKVVLLCSFQKEESVLIDELLRIDNGKTSVRIATIDTGVLFEETMQTWRAFEERFGIAVEVFDASNLDEPWSGPEHCCSQAKVAALERLLSGADAWITGIRREQGPTRAETEPIEDDEKHGLIKYNPLALWTEKDLWRRIHERELPYNPLHDQGYSSIGCASCTLPGTGRDGRWAGTEKTECGLHEHA
;
A
#
# COMPACT_ATOMS: atom_id res chain seq x y z
N MET A 1 3.69 -6.09 -27.23
CA MET A 1 3.76 -6.02 -25.76
C MET A 1 2.74 -4.99 -25.32
N ARG A 2 1.85 -5.32 -24.39
CA ARG A 2 1.00 -4.29 -23.76
C ARG A 2 1.90 -3.32 -23.02
N GLY A 3 1.58 -2.04 -23.06
CA GLY A 3 2.31 -1.03 -22.30
C GLY A 3 2.10 -1.23 -20.79
N LEU A 4 2.99 -0.66 -19.96
CA LEU A 4 2.83 -0.70 -18.49
C LEU A 4 1.53 -0.04 -18.04
N ASP A 5 1.14 1.05 -18.69
CA ASP A 5 -0.10 1.76 -18.44
C ASP A 5 -1.34 0.92 -18.79
N ASP A 6 -1.28 0.16 -19.89
CA ASP A 6 -2.36 -0.75 -20.26
C ASP A 6 -2.53 -1.85 -19.20
N SER A 7 -1.42 -2.44 -18.72
CA SER A 7 -1.45 -3.45 -17.66
C SER A 7 -2.03 -2.91 -16.36
N LEU A 8 -1.62 -1.70 -15.91
CA LEU A 8 -2.16 -1.04 -14.74
C LEU A 8 -3.67 -0.82 -14.86
N ASN A 9 -4.10 -0.25 -15.98
CA ASN A 9 -5.51 0.07 -16.21
C ASN A 9 -6.37 -1.18 -16.35
N ASP A 10 -5.90 -2.20 -17.08
CA ASP A 10 -6.62 -3.47 -17.23
C ASP A 10 -6.80 -4.16 -15.86
N THR A 11 -5.76 -4.18 -15.02
CA THR A 11 -5.81 -4.78 -13.68
C THR A 11 -6.78 -4.03 -12.76
N LEU A 12 -6.77 -2.69 -12.78
CA LEU A 12 -7.70 -1.90 -11.97
C LEU A 12 -9.16 -2.02 -12.46
N ARG A 13 -9.37 -2.05 -13.78
CA ARG A 13 -10.72 -2.26 -14.36
C ARG A 13 -11.26 -3.62 -13.99
N ASP A 14 -10.44 -4.66 -14.08
CA ASP A 14 -10.83 -6.03 -13.70
C ASP A 14 -11.32 -6.05 -12.24
N ALA A 15 -10.57 -5.44 -11.32
CA ALA A 15 -10.95 -5.36 -9.91
C ALA A 15 -12.31 -4.66 -9.72
N VAL A 16 -12.51 -3.51 -10.36
CA VAL A 16 -13.74 -2.71 -10.22
C VAL A 16 -14.93 -3.40 -10.88
N GLU A 17 -14.78 -3.94 -12.07
CA GLU A 17 -15.87 -4.56 -12.85
C GLU A 17 -16.35 -5.88 -12.23
N HIS A 18 -15.44 -6.70 -11.68
CA HIS A 18 -15.82 -8.00 -11.12
C HIS A 18 -16.28 -7.93 -9.66
N HIS A 19 -15.75 -6.98 -8.87
CA HIS A 19 -15.99 -6.96 -7.43
C HIS A 19 -16.68 -5.67 -6.92
N GLY A 20 -16.66 -4.58 -7.69
CA GLY A 20 -17.35 -3.33 -7.36
C GLY A 20 -16.99 -2.80 -5.97
N GLY A 21 -17.98 -2.48 -5.15
CA GLY A 21 -17.81 -1.97 -3.78
C GLY A 21 -17.25 -2.97 -2.76
N LYS A 22 -16.93 -4.20 -3.19
CA LYS A 22 -16.29 -5.21 -2.35
C LYS A 22 -14.77 -5.30 -2.57
N VAL A 23 -14.18 -4.29 -3.19
CA VAL A 23 -12.73 -4.14 -3.33
C VAL A 23 -12.21 -3.13 -2.32
N VAL A 24 -11.07 -3.44 -1.70
CA VAL A 24 -10.38 -2.55 -0.77
C VAL A 24 -8.98 -2.24 -1.27
N LEU A 25 -8.61 -0.97 -1.39
CA LEU A 25 -7.23 -0.53 -1.54
C LEU A 25 -6.62 -0.34 -0.15
N LEU A 26 -5.62 -1.16 0.19
CA LEU A 26 -4.82 -0.96 1.41
C LEU A 26 -3.81 0.17 1.16
N CYS A 27 -4.01 1.31 1.81
CA CYS A 27 -3.23 2.52 1.63
C CYS A 27 -2.22 2.70 2.76
N SER A 28 -0.94 2.83 2.42
CA SER A 28 0.17 3.13 3.33
C SER A 28 0.76 4.54 3.14
N PHE A 29 0.16 5.32 2.26
CA PHE A 29 0.56 6.70 1.93
C PHE A 29 1.98 6.84 1.41
N GLN A 30 2.47 5.82 0.70
CA GLN A 30 3.71 5.88 -0.07
C GLN A 30 3.44 6.34 -1.51
N LYS A 31 4.47 6.37 -2.31
CA LYS A 31 4.40 6.79 -3.72
C LYS A 31 3.52 5.90 -4.60
N GLU A 32 3.41 4.61 -4.26
CA GLU A 32 2.59 3.64 -4.98
C GLU A 32 1.10 4.00 -4.93
N GLU A 33 0.58 4.29 -3.74
CA GLU A 33 -0.84 4.60 -3.55
C GLU A 33 -1.24 5.94 -4.18
N SER A 34 -0.30 6.88 -4.31
CA SER A 34 -0.54 8.12 -5.05
C SER A 34 -0.93 7.85 -6.49
N VAL A 35 -0.21 6.95 -7.17
CA VAL A 35 -0.51 6.53 -8.54
C VAL A 35 -1.79 5.71 -8.61
N LEU A 36 -1.97 4.76 -7.70
CA LEU A 36 -3.15 3.88 -7.70
C LEU A 36 -4.46 4.65 -7.51
N ILE A 37 -4.50 5.59 -6.57
CA ILE A 37 -5.69 6.40 -6.31
C ILE A 37 -6.01 7.31 -7.50
N ASP A 38 -5.01 7.97 -8.08
CA ASP A 38 -5.19 8.80 -9.29
C ASP A 38 -5.77 7.99 -10.45
N GLU A 39 -5.25 6.79 -10.71
CA GLU A 39 -5.75 5.94 -11.79
C GLU A 39 -7.14 5.36 -11.50
N LEU A 40 -7.43 4.94 -10.27
CA LEU A 40 -8.77 4.50 -9.88
C LEU A 40 -9.83 5.58 -10.16
N LEU A 41 -9.55 6.82 -9.74
CA LEU A 41 -10.45 7.93 -9.98
C LEU A 41 -10.61 8.25 -11.47
N ARG A 42 -9.56 8.09 -12.27
CA ARG A 42 -9.61 8.31 -13.73
C ARG A 42 -10.43 7.25 -14.45
N ILE A 43 -10.34 5.99 -14.02
CA ILE A 43 -11.12 4.89 -14.58
C ILE A 43 -12.61 5.10 -14.33
N ASP A 44 -13.00 5.62 -13.18
CA ASP A 44 -14.39 5.79 -12.74
C ASP A 44 -14.87 7.26 -12.79
N ASN A 45 -14.32 8.05 -13.71
CA ASN A 45 -14.75 9.44 -13.97
C ASN A 45 -14.79 10.34 -12.72
N GLY A 46 -13.77 10.25 -11.87
CA GLY A 46 -13.60 11.07 -10.67
C GLY A 46 -14.30 10.53 -9.42
N LYS A 47 -14.76 9.30 -9.46
CA LYS A 47 -15.32 8.58 -8.32
C LYS A 47 -14.60 7.25 -8.16
N THR A 48 -14.83 6.56 -7.06
CA THR A 48 -14.43 5.17 -6.92
C THR A 48 -15.41 4.42 -6.02
N SER A 49 -15.78 3.22 -6.46
CA SER A 49 -16.50 2.26 -5.64
C SER A 49 -15.54 1.45 -4.74
N VAL A 50 -14.23 1.53 -5.01
CA VAL A 50 -13.20 0.87 -4.20
C VAL A 50 -13.10 1.57 -2.85
N ARG A 51 -13.17 0.81 -1.78
CA ARG A 51 -12.93 1.29 -0.43
C ARG A 51 -11.44 1.58 -0.27
N ILE A 52 -11.08 2.78 0.18
CA ILE A 52 -9.69 3.13 0.48
C ILE A 52 -9.52 3.06 1.99
N ALA A 53 -8.66 2.17 2.46
CA ALA A 53 -8.51 1.91 3.88
C ALA A 53 -7.05 1.89 4.31
N THR A 54 -6.79 2.27 5.55
CA THR A 54 -5.48 2.24 6.17
C THR A 54 -5.52 1.57 7.53
N ILE A 55 -4.36 1.07 7.96
CA ILE A 55 -4.14 0.56 9.32
C ILE A 55 -3.29 1.58 10.06
N ASP A 56 -3.89 2.26 11.03
CA ASP A 56 -3.19 3.15 11.94
C ASP A 56 -2.59 2.35 13.10
N THR A 57 -1.27 2.36 13.18
CA THR A 57 -0.52 1.66 14.24
C THR A 57 -0.23 2.53 15.45
N GLY A 58 -0.65 3.81 15.45
CA GLY A 58 -0.33 4.80 16.48
C GLY A 58 1.14 5.24 16.50
N VAL A 59 1.97 4.70 15.60
CA VAL A 59 3.42 5.00 15.50
C VAL A 59 3.83 5.30 14.06
N LEU A 60 2.93 5.86 13.26
CA LEU A 60 3.25 6.38 11.94
C LEU A 60 4.07 7.66 12.04
N PHE A 61 4.86 7.97 11.01
CA PHE A 61 5.53 9.27 10.91
C PHE A 61 4.52 10.42 10.80
N GLU A 62 4.85 11.58 11.33
CA GLU A 62 4.03 12.78 11.13
C GLU A 62 3.89 13.13 9.65
N GLU A 63 4.94 12.93 8.85
CA GLU A 63 4.93 13.10 7.40
C GLU A 63 3.95 12.14 6.70
N THR A 64 3.78 10.93 7.22
CA THR A 64 2.77 9.99 6.73
C THR A 64 1.36 10.49 7.04
N MET A 65 1.13 11.05 8.22
CA MET A 65 -0.15 11.66 8.59
C MET A 65 -0.46 12.91 7.74
N GLN A 66 0.55 13.71 7.42
CA GLN A 66 0.41 14.87 6.52
C GLN A 66 0.08 14.41 5.10
N THR A 67 0.76 13.38 4.60
CA THR A 67 0.50 12.79 3.28
C THR A 67 -0.92 12.22 3.19
N TRP A 68 -1.39 11.58 4.24
CA TRP A 68 -2.77 11.10 4.32
C TRP A 68 -3.77 12.25 4.10
N ARG A 69 -3.65 13.34 4.86
CA ARG A 69 -4.51 14.52 4.70
C ARG A 69 -4.41 15.12 3.29
N ALA A 70 -3.18 15.17 2.74
CA ALA A 70 -2.97 15.67 1.39
C ALA A 70 -3.64 14.76 0.31
N PHE A 71 -3.69 13.44 0.53
CA PHE A 71 -4.41 12.52 -0.34
C PHE A 71 -5.92 12.75 -0.27
N GLU A 72 -6.49 12.87 0.93
CA GLU A 72 -7.92 13.14 1.10
C GLU A 72 -8.31 14.46 0.44
N GLU A 73 -7.53 15.52 0.63
CA GLU A 73 -7.74 16.83 0.02
C GLU A 73 -7.58 16.80 -1.52
N ARG A 74 -6.49 16.23 -2.01
CA ARG A 74 -6.16 16.22 -3.45
C ARG A 74 -7.11 15.37 -4.28
N PHE A 75 -7.51 14.23 -3.74
CA PHE A 75 -8.31 13.23 -4.43
C PHE A 75 -9.81 13.30 -4.09
N GLY A 76 -10.20 14.06 -3.07
CA GLY A 76 -11.59 14.16 -2.64
C GLY A 76 -12.14 12.83 -2.09
N ILE A 77 -11.30 12.03 -1.46
CA ILE A 77 -11.62 10.73 -0.90
C ILE A 77 -11.74 10.79 0.62
N ALA A 78 -12.38 9.77 1.21
CA ALA A 78 -12.34 9.51 2.64
C ALA A 78 -11.66 8.15 2.87
N VAL A 79 -10.69 8.12 3.77
CA VAL A 79 -9.95 6.90 4.10
C VAL A 79 -10.55 6.24 5.32
N GLU A 80 -10.93 4.96 5.20
CA GLU A 80 -11.39 4.16 6.33
C GLU A 80 -10.19 3.79 7.22
N VAL A 81 -10.32 4.00 8.53
CA VAL A 81 -9.23 3.78 9.48
C VAL A 81 -9.48 2.52 10.31
N PHE A 82 -8.52 1.61 10.28
CA PHE A 82 -8.51 0.43 11.13
C PHE A 82 -7.41 0.59 12.18
N ASP A 83 -7.83 0.84 13.40
CA ASP A 83 -6.92 1.05 14.53
C ASP A 83 -6.22 -0.26 14.90
N ALA A 84 -4.90 -0.21 14.93
CA ALA A 84 -3.99 -1.24 15.41
C ALA A 84 -3.04 -0.69 16.48
N SER A 85 -3.31 0.49 17.03
CA SER A 85 -2.62 1.02 18.19
C SER A 85 -2.97 0.15 19.40
N ASN A 86 -2.04 -0.68 19.83
CA ASN A 86 -2.24 -1.51 21.02
C ASN A 86 -1.75 -0.74 22.25
N LEU A 87 -2.67 -0.11 22.97
CA LEU A 87 -2.35 0.67 24.16
C LEU A 87 -1.93 -0.23 25.35
N ASP A 88 -2.36 -1.50 25.37
CA ASP A 88 -2.06 -2.45 26.42
C ASP A 88 -0.67 -3.10 26.23
N GLU A 89 -0.20 -3.19 25.00
CA GLU A 89 1.14 -3.66 24.66
C GLU A 89 1.84 -2.60 23.79
N PRO A 90 2.44 -1.58 24.39
CA PRO A 90 3.13 -0.54 23.64
C PRO A 90 4.20 -1.17 22.74
N TRP A 91 4.31 -0.64 21.54
CA TRP A 91 5.31 -1.07 20.58
C TRP A 91 6.72 -1.03 21.19
N SER A 92 7.41 -2.18 21.22
CA SER A 92 8.67 -2.36 21.97
C SER A 92 9.90 -2.55 21.09
N GLY A 93 9.77 -2.42 19.77
CA GLY A 93 10.91 -2.50 18.83
C GLY A 93 10.56 -3.18 17.51
N PRO A 94 11.50 -3.20 16.55
CA PRO A 94 11.28 -3.78 15.22
C PRO A 94 10.88 -5.26 15.24
N GLU A 95 11.28 -5.98 16.27
CA GLU A 95 10.93 -7.40 16.48
C GLU A 95 9.42 -7.61 16.68
N HIS A 96 8.74 -6.60 17.23
CA HIS A 96 7.30 -6.61 17.46
C HIS A 96 6.51 -5.85 16.38
N CYS A 97 7.19 -5.38 15.34
CA CYS A 97 6.54 -4.79 14.18
C CYS A 97 5.62 -5.82 13.51
N CYS A 98 4.42 -5.44 13.14
CA CYS A 98 3.36 -6.34 12.68
C CYS A 98 2.88 -7.30 13.78
N SER A 99 2.71 -6.75 14.98
CA SER A 99 2.04 -7.42 16.09
C SER A 99 0.70 -8.03 15.68
N GLN A 100 0.18 -8.94 16.48
CA GLN A 100 -1.15 -9.53 16.28
C GLN A 100 -2.24 -8.47 16.07
N ALA A 101 -2.11 -7.30 16.71
CA ALA A 101 -3.04 -6.18 16.53
C ALA A 101 -3.10 -5.69 15.07
N LYS A 102 -1.96 -5.59 14.40
CA LYS A 102 -1.91 -5.17 12.99
C LYS A 102 -2.48 -6.23 12.05
N VAL A 103 -2.20 -7.49 12.30
CA VAL A 103 -2.78 -8.61 11.54
C VAL A 103 -4.29 -8.66 11.75
N ALA A 104 -4.77 -8.56 12.98
CA ALA A 104 -6.19 -8.52 13.29
C ALA A 104 -6.90 -7.28 12.67
N ALA A 105 -6.20 -6.14 12.57
CA ALA A 105 -6.72 -4.98 11.87
C ALA A 105 -6.86 -5.24 10.37
N LEU A 106 -5.90 -5.93 9.74
CA LEU A 106 -6.01 -6.34 8.35
C LEU A 106 -7.20 -7.29 8.12
N GLU A 107 -7.38 -8.28 8.98
CA GLU A 107 -8.52 -9.21 8.90
C GLU A 107 -9.86 -8.47 8.99
N ARG A 108 -9.98 -7.50 9.91
CA ARG A 108 -11.17 -6.64 9.98
C ARG A 108 -11.37 -5.80 8.73
N LEU A 109 -10.29 -5.22 8.20
CA LEU A 109 -10.29 -4.40 6.98
C LEU A 109 -10.77 -5.21 5.77
N LEU A 110 -10.30 -6.44 5.64
CA LEU A 110 -10.65 -7.34 4.54
C LEU A 110 -12.01 -8.05 4.75
N SER A 111 -12.58 -7.97 5.94
CA SER A 111 -13.87 -8.61 6.23
C SER A 111 -14.98 -8.10 5.31
N GLY A 112 -15.63 -9.04 4.59
CA GLY A 112 -16.69 -8.73 3.63
C GLY A 112 -16.21 -8.21 2.28
N ALA A 113 -14.89 -8.13 2.05
CA ALA A 113 -14.33 -7.90 0.73
C ALA A 113 -14.27 -9.22 -0.08
N ASP A 114 -14.33 -9.11 -1.39
CA ASP A 114 -14.07 -10.22 -2.31
C ASP A 114 -12.64 -10.09 -2.90
N ALA A 115 -12.07 -8.88 -2.87
CA ALA A 115 -10.73 -8.60 -3.38
C ALA A 115 -10.08 -7.41 -2.68
N TRP A 116 -8.76 -7.31 -2.81
CA TRP A 116 -8.00 -6.15 -2.33
C TRP A 116 -6.90 -5.74 -3.30
N ILE A 117 -6.56 -4.45 -3.29
CA ILE A 117 -5.53 -3.86 -4.12
C ILE A 117 -4.35 -3.47 -3.26
N THR A 118 -3.14 -3.74 -3.73
CA THR A 118 -1.88 -3.39 -3.06
C THR A 118 -0.95 -2.62 -3.98
N GLY A 119 -0.01 -1.85 -3.38
CA GLY A 119 1.08 -1.18 -4.10
C GLY A 119 2.34 -2.05 -4.26
N ILE A 120 2.23 -3.38 -4.25
CA ILE A 120 3.38 -4.27 -4.38
C ILE A 120 3.94 -4.22 -5.80
N ARG A 121 5.29 -4.21 -5.91
CA ARG A 121 6.04 -4.25 -7.17
C ARG A 121 7.16 -5.29 -7.09
N ARG A 122 7.44 -5.97 -8.18
CA ARG A 122 8.55 -6.95 -8.28
C ARG A 122 9.90 -6.35 -7.90
N GLU A 123 10.14 -5.10 -8.28
CA GLU A 123 11.40 -4.39 -8.01
C GLU A 123 11.66 -4.11 -6.53
N GLN A 124 10.65 -4.22 -5.66
CA GLN A 124 10.79 -3.90 -4.24
C GLN A 124 11.67 -4.89 -3.44
N GLY A 125 11.96 -6.06 -3.99
CA GLY A 125 12.87 -7.02 -3.38
C GLY A 125 12.65 -8.48 -3.82
N PRO A 126 13.55 -9.38 -3.42
CA PRO A 126 13.50 -10.79 -3.85
C PRO A 126 12.20 -11.50 -3.45
N THR A 127 11.64 -11.19 -2.29
CA THR A 127 10.37 -11.77 -1.80
C THR A 127 9.16 -11.42 -2.67
N ARG A 128 9.31 -10.43 -3.56
CA ARG A 128 8.25 -9.90 -4.43
C ARG A 128 8.52 -10.13 -5.92
N ALA A 129 9.64 -10.76 -6.27
CA ALA A 129 10.08 -10.92 -7.66
C ALA A 129 9.05 -11.64 -8.55
N GLU A 130 8.29 -12.55 -7.97
CA GLU A 130 7.29 -13.37 -8.67
C GLU A 130 5.86 -12.83 -8.53
N THR A 131 5.66 -11.64 -7.94
CA THR A 131 4.32 -11.04 -7.79
C THR A 131 3.66 -10.88 -9.16
N GLU A 132 2.46 -11.40 -9.30
CA GLU A 132 1.64 -11.24 -10.49
C GLU A 132 0.64 -10.07 -10.35
N PRO A 133 0.21 -9.45 -11.45
CA PRO A 133 -0.80 -8.37 -11.40
C PRO A 133 -2.11 -8.78 -10.73
N ILE A 134 -2.49 -10.05 -10.86
CA ILE A 134 -3.67 -10.65 -10.23
C ILE A 134 -3.23 -12.02 -9.70
N GLU A 135 -3.49 -12.29 -8.44
CA GLU A 135 -3.15 -13.54 -7.78
C GLU A 135 -4.23 -13.95 -6.76
N ASP A 136 -4.33 -15.24 -6.48
CA ASP A 136 -5.16 -15.74 -5.39
C ASP A 136 -4.45 -15.49 -4.05
N ASP A 137 -5.13 -14.85 -3.11
CA ASP A 137 -4.70 -14.73 -1.73
C ASP A 137 -5.31 -15.87 -0.91
N GLU A 138 -4.65 -17.04 -0.93
CA GLU A 138 -5.12 -18.23 -0.25
C GLU A 138 -5.29 -18.02 1.25
N LYS A 139 -4.45 -17.19 1.86
CA LYS A 139 -4.47 -16.89 3.30
C LYS A 139 -5.78 -16.21 3.72
N HIS A 140 -6.30 -15.32 2.90
CA HIS A 140 -7.52 -14.56 3.21
C HIS A 140 -8.73 -15.03 2.41
N GLY A 141 -8.53 -15.94 1.43
CA GLY A 141 -9.59 -16.42 0.54
C GLY A 141 -10.14 -15.35 -0.40
N LEU A 142 -9.28 -14.43 -0.84
CA LEU A 142 -9.61 -13.27 -1.66
C LEU A 142 -8.79 -13.26 -2.96
N ILE A 143 -9.20 -12.42 -3.91
CA ILE A 143 -8.35 -12.06 -5.05
C ILE A 143 -7.49 -10.85 -4.65
N LYS A 144 -6.20 -10.92 -4.92
CA LYS A 144 -5.25 -9.86 -4.67
C LYS A 144 -4.80 -9.24 -5.98
N TYR A 145 -5.01 -7.95 -6.11
CA TYR A 145 -4.63 -7.15 -7.25
C TYR A 145 -3.37 -6.34 -6.93
N ASN A 146 -2.35 -6.48 -7.77
CA ASN A 146 -1.08 -5.76 -7.69
C ASN A 146 -0.88 -4.98 -9.01
N PRO A 147 -1.63 -3.90 -9.26
CA PRO A 147 -1.65 -3.25 -10.58
C PRO A 147 -0.29 -2.68 -11.00
N LEU A 148 0.55 -2.37 -10.00
CA LEU A 148 1.91 -1.86 -10.21
C LEU A 148 2.99 -2.95 -10.23
N ALA A 149 2.64 -4.24 -10.23
CA ALA A 149 3.60 -5.34 -10.12
C ALA A 149 4.80 -5.22 -11.08
N LEU A 150 4.55 -4.78 -12.31
CA LEU A 150 5.57 -4.64 -13.36
C LEU A 150 6.24 -3.26 -13.43
N TRP A 151 5.83 -2.31 -12.60
CA TRP A 151 6.35 -0.95 -12.61
C TRP A 151 7.68 -0.83 -11.88
N THR A 152 8.60 -0.06 -12.47
CA THR A 152 9.84 0.33 -11.82
C THR A 152 9.64 1.57 -10.95
N GLU A 153 10.56 1.84 -10.05
CA GLU A 153 10.57 3.09 -9.27
C GLU A 153 10.64 4.33 -10.16
N LYS A 154 11.39 4.22 -11.27
CA LYS A 154 11.47 5.28 -12.28
C LYS A 154 10.11 5.56 -12.94
N ASP A 155 9.30 4.53 -13.19
CA ASP A 155 7.97 4.70 -13.77
C ASP A 155 7.03 5.40 -12.79
N LEU A 156 7.09 5.07 -11.50
CA LEU A 156 6.33 5.75 -10.46
C LEU A 156 6.68 7.23 -10.38
N TRP A 157 7.97 7.56 -10.25
CA TRP A 157 8.40 8.95 -10.15
C TRP A 157 8.06 9.76 -11.40
N ARG A 158 8.23 9.18 -12.58
CA ARG A 158 7.77 9.81 -13.81
C ARG A 158 6.28 10.17 -13.74
N ARG A 159 5.42 9.22 -13.34
CA ARG A 159 3.98 9.45 -13.23
C ARG A 159 3.63 10.49 -12.18
N ILE A 160 4.25 10.45 -11.02
CA ILE A 160 4.05 11.41 -9.93
C ILE A 160 4.38 12.82 -10.40
N HIS A 161 5.53 13.02 -11.04
CA HIS A 161 5.94 14.34 -11.52
C HIS A 161 5.11 14.83 -12.73
N GLU A 162 4.79 13.95 -13.67
CA GLU A 162 3.94 14.32 -14.83
C GLU A 162 2.54 14.79 -14.43
N ARG A 163 2.02 14.30 -13.31
CA ARG A 163 0.66 14.60 -12.84
C ARG A 163 0.60 15.42 -11.55
N GLU A 164 1.74 15.85 -11.07
CA GLU A 164 1.88 16.62 -9.81
C GLU A 164 1.11 15.97 -8.65
N LEU A 165 1.29 14.63 -8.50
CA LEU A 165 0.63 13.86 -7.47
C LEU A 165 1.30 14.08 -6.10
N PRO A 166 0.55 14.13 -5.00
CA PRO A 166 1.12 14.21 -3.67
C PRO A 166 1.87 12.92 -3.33
N TYR A 167 2.98 13.01 -2.63
CA TYR A 167 3.74 11.87 -2.13
C TYR A 167 4.35 12.19 -0.76
N ASN A 168 4.76 11.14 -0.04
CA ASN A 168 5.33 11.30 1.28
C ASN A 168 6.71 11.98 1.22
N PRO A 169 6.91 13.15 1.88
CA PRO A 169 8.15 13.91 1.80
C PRO A 169 9.37 13.20 2.42
N LEU A 170 9.19 12.13 3.17
CA LEU A 170 10.29 11.27 3.62
C LEU A 170 11.07 10.65 2.45
N HIS A 171 10.44 10.50 1.28
CA HIS A 171 11.16 10.04 0.09
C HIS A 171 12.30 10.99 -0.30
N ASP A 172 12.12 12.32 -0.14
CA ASP A 172 13.14 13.33 -0.39
C ASP A 172 14.25 13.31 0.67
N GLN A 173 13.99 12.67 1.81
CA GLN A 173 14.93 12.54 2.94
C GLN A 173 15.66 11.18 2.92
N GLY A 174 15.59 10.45 1.81
CA GLY A 174 16.29 9.17 1.61
C GLY A 174 15.57 7.93 2.11
N TYR A 175 14.28 8.02 2.40
CA TYR A 175 13.47 6.85 2.72
C TYR A 175 12.88 6.24 1.44
N SER A 176 13.51 5.22 0.89
CA SER A 176 12.97 4.54 -0.31
C SER A 176 11.70 3.73 -0.02
N SER A 177 11.54 3.22 1.19
CA SER A 177 10.35 2.52 1.69
C SER A 177 10.00 3.01 3.08
N ILE A 178 8.72 3.31 3.31
CA ILE A 178 8.23 3.93 4.54
C ILE A 178 7.29 2.95 5.25
N GLY A 179 7.41 2.87 6.56
CA GLY A 179 6.53 2.11 7.45
C GLY A 179 6.29 2.88 8.73
N CYS A 180 6.21 2.18 9.86
CA CYS A 180 6.13 2.82 11.18
C CYS A 180 7.45 3.53 11.50
N ALA A 181 7.38 4.68 12.17
CA ALA A 181 8.54 5.50 12.55
C ALA A 181 9.56 4.71 13.38
N SER A 182 9.05 3.82 14.20
CA SER A 182 9.82 2.99 15.11
C SER A 182 10.66 1.88 14.46
N CYS A 183 10.39 1.53 13.19
CA CYS A 183 11.07 0.44 12.51
C CYS A 183 11.52 0.81 11.08
N THR A 184 11.62 2.09 10.79
CA THR A 184 12.03 2.55 9.46
C THR A 184 13.10 3.63 9.57
N LEU A 185 14.22 3.41 8.90
CA LEU A 185 15.33 4.33 8.75
C LEU A 185 15.50 4.72 7.27
N PRO A 186 16.21 5.81 6.94
CA PRO A 186 16.63 6.08 5.58
C PRO A 186 17.44 4.90 5.02
N GLY A 187 17.26 4.58 3.74
CA GLY A 187 17.97 3.47 3.10
C GLY A 187 17.50 3.25 1.66
N THR A 188 18.26 2.48 0.91
CA THR A 188 17.95 2.12 -0.48
C THR A 188 17.00 0.93 -0.53
N GLY A 189 16.03 0.97 -1.42
CA GLY A 189 15.04 -0.10 -1.53
C GLY A 189 14.30 -0.33 -0.22
N ARG A 190 14.42 -1.51 0.38
CA ARG A 190 13.81 -1.85 1.68
C ARG A 190 14.83 -2.00 2.82
N ASP A 191 16.11 -1.67 2.59
CA ASP A 191 17.18 -1.84 3.58
C ASP A 191 16.97 -1.03 4.86
N GLY A 192 16.26 0.10 4.76
CA GLY A 192 15.87 0.91 5.92
C GLY A 192 14.73 0.31 6.76
N ARG A 193 14.05 -0.75 6.27
CA ARG A 193 12.96 -1.41 7.00
C ARG A 193 13.53 -2.45 7.95
N TRP A 194 13.08 -2.42 9.20
CA TRP A 194 13.53 -3.36 10.24
C TRP A 194 15.05 -3.47 10.40
N ALA A 195 15.78 -2.38 10.15
CA ALA A 195 17.23 -2.33 10.23
C ALA A 195 17.75 -2.92 11.56
N GLY A 196 18.73 -3.81 11.47
CA GLY A 196 19.29 -4.52 12.64
C GLY A 196 18.54 -5.79 13.05
N THR A 197 17.54 -6.23 12.28
CA THR A 197 16.83 -7.50 12.47
C THR A 197 16.96 -8.41 11.25
N GLU A 198 16.59 -9.69 11.38
CA GLU A 198 16.55 -10.64 10.27
C GLU A 198 15.23 -10.53 9.45
N LYS A 199 14.34 -9.62 9.82
CA LYS A 199 13.04 -9.45 9.18
C LYS A 199 13.18 -8.83 7.80
N THR A 200 12.58 -9.44 6.78
CA THR A 200 12.66 -9.00 5.38
C THR A 200 11.31 -8.56 4.81
N GLU A 201 10.19 -8.94 5.45
CA GLU A 201 8.85 -8.62 4.98
C GLU A 201 7.90 -8.21 6.12
N CYS A 202 6.87 -7.47 5.79
CA CYS A 202 5.77 -7.12 6.68
C CYS A 202 4.82 -8.31 6.80
N GLY A 203 4.41 -8.66 8.01
CA GLY A 203 3.45 -9.77 8.25
C GLY A 203 2.09 -9.62 7.56
N LEU A 204 1.80 -8.45 6.97
CA LEU A 204 0.62 -8.25 6.13
C LEU A 204 0.75 -8.91 4.74
N HIS A 205 1.98 -9.16 4.29
CA HIS A 205 2.29 -9.67 2.94
C HIS A 205 3.13 -10.96 2.99
N GLU A 206 3.28 -11.57 4.16
CA GLU A 206 3.92 -12.88 4.27
C GLU A 206 3.04 -13.92 3.54
N HIS A 207 3.63 -14.58 2.56
CA HIS A 207 3.04 -15.77 1.96
C HIS A 207 3.04 -16.89 3.00
N ALA A 208 1.94 -17.62 3.09
CA ALA A 208 1.79 -18.76 3.99
C ALA A 208 2.72 -19.91 3.61
#